data_67ad4a84a6cc79d822f65bfce57a3bdf
#
_entry.id   67ad4a84a6cc79d822f65bfce57a3bdf
#
_cell.length_a   1.000
_cell.length_b   1.000
_cell.length_c   1.000
_cell.angle_alpha   90.00
_cell.angle_beta   90.00
_cell.angle_gamma   90.00
#
_symmetry.space_group_name_H-M   'P 1'
#
loop_
_entity.id
_entity.type
_entity.pdbx_description
1 polymer ?
#
loop_
_entity_poly.entity_id
_entity_poly.type
_entity_poly.pdbx_seq_one_letter_code
_entity_poly.pdbx_strand_id
1 'polypeptide(L)'
;MKINYNWLQDYIVEKLPEPEVLAEKIIFGAFEVEDIQHLPLVGGVAEGREGIATETVLDIKVLPDRAHDCLSHYGMAREVAGFLGLTLRTPEYRSYESIESVVRVSLKSPVCRR
;
A
#
# COMPACT_ATOMS: atom_id res chain seq x y z
N MET A 1 -1.60 8.61 -7.11
CA MET A 1 -1.17 7.20 -7.04
C MET A 1 -2.34 6.33 -6.66
N LYS A 2 -2.61 5.27 -7.44
CA LYS A 2 -3.75 4.38 -7.19
C LYS A 2 -3.40 3.32 -6.15
N ILE A 3 -4.18 3.27 -5.07
CA ILE A 3 -4.04 2.34 -3.96
C ILE A 3 -5.27 1.45 -3.90
N ASN A 4 -5.06 0.15 -3.98
CA ASN A 4 -6.11 -0.83 -3.77
C ASN A 4 -6.41 -0.97 -2.27
N TYR A 5 -7.68 -0.80 -1.89
CA TYR A 5 -8.11 -0.84 -0.48
C TYR A 5 -7.85 -2.20 0.16
N ASN A 6 -8.12 -3.30 -0.55
CA ASN A 6 -7.92 -4.65 -0.01
C ASN A 6 -6.43 -4.95 0.22
N TRP A 7 -5.56 -4.52 -0.71
CA TRP A 7 -4.12 -4.65 -0.52
C TRP A 7 -3.60 -3.78 0.63
N LEU A 8 -4.20 -2.60 0.83
CA LEU A 8 -3.88 -1.78 1.99
C LEU A 8 -4.26 -2.49 3.29
N GLN A 9 -5.45 -3.14 3.32
CA GLN A 9 -5.92 -3.93 4.46
C GLN A 9 -4.98 -5.11 4.77
N ASP A 10 -4.35 -5.73 3.77
CA ASP A 10 -3.43 -6.85 3.99
C ASP A 10 -2.21 -6.49 4.84
N TYR A 11 -1.81 -5.22 4.83
CA TYR A 11 -0.70 -4.70 5.63
C TYR A 11 -1.11 -4.19 7.02
N ILE A 12 -2.38 -4.25 7.38
CA ILE A 12 -2.90 -3.75 8.67
C ILE A 12 -3.61 -4.89 9.39
N VAL A 13 -3.37 -5.00 10.70
CA VAL A 13 -3.91 -6.10 11.52
C VAL A 13 -5.39 -5.89 11.79
N GLU A 14 -5.77 -4.69 12.20
CA GLU A 14 -7.14 -4.29 12.50
C GLU A 14 -7.91 -4.04 11.19
N LYS A 15 -9.23 -4.12 11.27
CA LYS A 15 -10.08 -3.78 10.13
C LYS A 15 -10.01 -2.28 9.85
N LEU A 16 -9.68 -1.91 8.61
CA LEU A 16 -9.75 -0.53 8.14
C LEU A 16 -11.20 -0.01 8.18
N PRO A 17 -11.39 1.29 8.40
CA PRO A 17 -12.70 1.95 8.18
C PRO A 17 -13.15 1.78 6.73
N GLU A 18 -14.44 1.93 6.49
CA GLU A 18 -14.98 1.93 5.11
C GLU A 18 -14.21 2.93 4.22
N PRO A 19 -14.08 2.64 2.90
CA PRO A 19 -13.18 3.39 2.01
C PRO A 19 -13.38 4.91 2.03
N GLU A 20 -14.64 5.37 2.12
CA GLU A 20 -14.98 6.80 2.16
C GLU A 20 -14.49 7.44 3.47
N VAL A 21 -14.70 6.76 4.59
CA VAL A 21 -14.24 7.21 5.90
C VAL A 21 -12.72 7.20 5.98
N LEU A 22 -12.08 6.19 5.37
CA LEU A 22 -10.63 6.13 5.27
C LEU A 22 -10.08 7.28 4.44
N ALA A 23 -10.70 7.59 3.30
CA ALA A 23 -10.31 8.71 2.44
C ALA A 23 -10.37 10.05 3.19
N GLU A 24 -11.46 10.31 3.94
CA GLU A 24 -11.55 11.51 4.77
C GLU A 24 -10.41 11.59 5.79
N LYS A 25 -10.10 10.48 6.46
CA LYS A 25 -8.99 10.44 7.43
C LYS A 25 -7.62 10.65 6.78
N ILE A 26 -7.41 10.13 5.57
CA ILE A 26 -6.20 10.38 4.78
C ILE A 26 -6.07 11.87 4.43
N ILE A 27 -7.17 12.50 4.00
CA ILE A 27 -7.20 13.93 3.68
C ILE A 27 -6.84 14.78 4.90
N PHE A 28 -7.39 14.46 6.08
CA PHE A 28 -7.07 15.19 7.31
C PHE A 28 -5.68 14.88 7.87
N GLY A 29 -5.15 13.69 7.58
CA GLY A 29 -3.90 13.20 8.19
C GLY A 29 -2.65 13.53 7.40
N ALA A 30 -2.66 13.36 6.07
CA ALA A 30 -1.40 13.36 5.32
C ALA A 30 -1.50 13.71 3.82
N PHE A 31 -2.54 13.28 3.08
CA PHE A 31 -2.56 13.33 1.62
C PHE A 31 -3.91 13.75 1.07
N GLU A 32 -3.89 14.37 -0.10
CA GLU A 32 -5.09 14.63 -0.90
C GLU A 32 -5.57 13.32 -1.56
N VAL A 33 -6.86 12.99 -1.42
CA VAL A 33 -7.51 11.90 -2.16
C VAL A 33 -8.31 12.53 -3.29
N GLU A 34 -7.92 12.22 -4.53
CA GLU A 34 -8.49 12.82 -5.73
C GLU A 34 -9.77 12.10 -6.16
N ASP A 35 -9.83 10.78 -5.98
CA ASP A 35 -10.96 9.96 -6.43
C ASP A 35 -11.06 8.64 -5.64
N ILE A 36 -12.28 8.08 -5.58
CA ILE A 36 -12.59 6.74 -5.07
C ILE A 36 -13.32 5.98 -6.16
N GLN A 37 -12.73 4.92 -6.69
CA GLN A 37 -13.28 4.10 -7.76
C GLN A 37 -13.69 2.73 -7.25
N HIS A 38 -14.93 2.32 -7.54
CA HIS A 38 -15.42 0.97 -7.31
C HIS A 38 -15.41 0.20 -8.62
N LEU A 39 -14.43 -0.67 -8.79
CA LEU A 39 -14.23 -1.43 -10.03
C LEU A 39 -14.85 -2.83 -9.88
N PRO A 40 -15.60 -3.31 -10.88
CA PRO A 40 -16.03 -4.70 -10.88
C PRO A 40 -14.81 -5.63 -11.05
N LEU A 41 -14.69 -6.66 -10.23
CA LEU A 41 -13.67 -7.69 -10.43
C LEU A 41 -13.97 -8.45 -11.72
N VAL A 42 -13.16 -8.20 -12.74
CA VAL A 42 -13.21 -8.94 -14.01
C VAL A 42 -12.47 -10.26 -13.82
N GLY A 43 -13.21 -11.38 -13.73
CA GLY A 43 -12.64 -12.74 -13.81
C GLY A 43 -12.66 -13.61 -12.56
N GLY A 44 -13.36 -13.23 -11.50
CA GLY A 44 -13.52 -14.07 -10.32
C GLY A 44 -14.98 -14.27 -9.94
N VAL A 45 -15.63 -15.31 -10.48
CA VAL A 45 -16.86 -15.83 -9.86
C VAL A 45 -16.42 -16.55 -8.59
N ALA A 46 -16.46 -15.88 -7.46
CA ALA A 46 -16.40 -16.58 -6.19
C ALA A 46 -17.67 -17.43 -6.10
N GLU A 47 -17.54 -18.75 -6.26
CA GLU A 47 -18.62 -19.69 -6.08
C GLU A 47 -19.28 -19.42 -4.71
N GLY A 48 -20.55 -19.01 -4.74
CA GLY A 48 -21.41 -18.93 -3.56
C GLY A 48 -21.66 -17.56 -2.94
N ARG A 49 -21.31 -16.43 -3.58
CA ARG A 49 -21.75 -15.09 -3.15
C ARG A 49 -22.56 -14.40 -4.24
N GLU A 50 -23.84 -14.21 -3.96
CA GLU A 50 -24.69 -13.28 -4.71
C GLU A 50 -24.17 -11.86 -4.48
N GLY A 51 -23.46 -11.32 -5.47
CA GLY A 51 -22.95 -9.96 -5.50
C GLY A 51 -21.74 -9.88 -6.40
N ILE A 52 -21.70 -8.89 -7.27
CA ILE A 52 -20.48 -8.55 -8.05
C ILE A 52 -19.44 -8.12 -7.03
N ALA A 53 -18.37 -8.91 -6.85
CA ALA A 53 -17.26 -8.52 -6.01
C ALA A 53 -16.66 -7.24 -6.62
N THR A 54 -16.67 -6.16 -5.86
CA THR A 54 -16.11 -4.87 -6.27
C THR A 54 -14.80 -4.65 -5.57
N GLU A 55 -13.85 -4.13 -6.31
CA GLU A 55 -12.55 -3.69 -5.80
C GLU A 55 -12.57 -2.16 -5.65
N THR A 56 -12.17 -1.66 -4.50
CA THR A 56 -12.12 -0.22 -4.27
C THR A 56 -10.69 0.28 -4.42
N VAL A 57 -10.51 1.30 -5.23
CA VAL A 57 -9.24 1.96 -5.51
C VAL A 57 -9.33 3.43 -5.10
N LEU A 58 -8.41 3.85 -4.25
CA LEU A 58 -8.23 5.25 -3.84
C LEU A 58 -7.15 5.88 -4.72
N ASP A 59 -7.44 7.01 -5.36
CA ASP A 59 -6.43 7.79 -6.06
C ASP A 59 -5.88 8.86 -5.13
N ILE A 60 -4.67 8.64 -4.62
CA ILE A 60 -4.03 9.46 -3.61
C ILE A 60 -2.89 10.25 -4.25
N LYS A 61 -2.89 11.55 -4.02
CA LYS A 61 -1.84 12.45 -4.51
C LYS A 61 -0.64 12.44 -3.55
N VAL A 62 0.41 11.75 -3.97
CA VAL A 62 1.68 11.72 -3.24
C VAL A 62 2.63 12.73 -3.87
N LEU A 63 3.02 13.74 -3.11
CA LEU A 63 3.94 14.76 -3.56
C LEU A 63 5.40 14.25 -3.60
N PRO A 64 6.30 14.90 -4.37
CA PRO A 64 7.69 14.45 -4.54
C PRO A 64 8.48 14.32 -3.23
N ASP A 65 8.19 15.11 -2.24
CA ASP A 65 8.82 15.09 -0.91
C ASP A 65 8.52 13.81 -0.13
N ARG A 66 7.36 13.17 -0.39
CA ARG A 66 6.93 11.92 0.22
C ARG A 66 6.99 10.72 -0.73
N ALA A 67 7.54 10.92 -1.94
CA ALA A 67 7.62 9.87 -2.95
C ALA A 67 8.53 8.71 -2.52
N HIS A 68 9.58 8.99 -1.78
CA HIS A 68 10.57 8.00 -1.36
C HIS A 68 10.03 6.98 -0.33
N ASP A 69 8.97 7.30 0.39
CA ASP A 69 8.41 6.47 1.47
C ASP A 69 6.95 6.05 1.22
N CYS A 70 6.16 6.85 0.50
CA CYS A 70 4.71 6.63 0.35
C CYS A 70 4.26 6.18 -1.04
N LEU A 71 5.15 6.09 -2.06
CA LEU A 71 4.80 5.57 -3.39
C LEU A 71 4.74 4.03 -3.44
N SER A 72 4.13 3.41 -2.43
CA SER A 72 3.87 1.96 -2.40
C SER A 72 2.70 1.67 -1.47
N HIS A 73 2.03 0.51 -1.66
CA HIS A 73 0.97 0.07 -0.74
C HIS A 73 1.48 -0.07 0.70
N TYR A 74 2.68 -0.63 0.88
CA TYR A 74 3.28 -0.78 2.20
C TYR A 74 3.64 0.57 2.85
N GLY A 75 4.20 1.49 2.08
CA GLY A 75 4.51 2.84 2.57
C GLY A 75 3.27 3.60 2.98
N MET A 76 2.20 3.52 2.17
CA MET A 76 0.91 4.11 2.50
C MET A 76 0.26 3.42 3.71
N ALA A 77 0.33 2.09 3.82
CA ALA A 77 -0.17 1.38 4.98
C ALA A 77 0.53 1.80 6.28
N ARG A 78 1.85 2.01 6.22
CA ARG A 78 2.64 2.50 7.36
C ARG A 78 2.17 3.89 7.81
N GLU A 79 1.90 4.78 6.88
CA GLU A 79 1.41 6.13 7.16
C GLU A 79 0.00 6.07 7.76
N VAL A 80 -0.91 5.31 7.12
CA VAL A 80 -2.28 5.09 7.62
C VAL A 80 -2.28 4.50 9.03
N ALA A 81 -1.45 3.48 9.26
CA ALA A 81 -1.31 2.89 10.58
C ALA A 81 -0.84 3.91 11.63
N GLY A 82 0.10 4.79 11.25
CA GLY A 82 0.64 5.83 12.12
C GLY A 82 -0.42 6.83 12.59
N PHE A 83 -1.19 7.43 11.68
CA PHE A 83 -2.17 8.44 12.08
C PHE A 83 -3.49 7.86 12.60
N LEU A 84 -3.83 6.61 12.29
CA LEU A 84 -5.00 5.93 12.87
C LEU A 84 -4.70 5.16 14.15
N GLY A 85 -3.44 5.02 14.54
CA GLY A 85 -3.03 4.24 15.70
C GLY A 85 -3.25 2.74 15.52
N LEU A 86 -3.12 2.22 14.28
CA LEU A 86 -3.31 0.82 13.92
C LEU A 86 -1.99 0.06 13.92
N THR A 87 -2.07 -1.27 13.96
CA THR A 87 -0.90 -2.14 13.95
C THR A 87 -0.53 -2.54 12.52
N LEU A 88 0.69 -2.17 12.11
CA LEU A 88 1.22 -2.56 10.81
C LEU A 88 1.66 -4.03 10.83
N ARG A 89 1.24 -4.77 9.82
CA ARG A 89 1.70 -6.14 9.56
C ARG A 89 2.98 -6.09 8.72
N THR A 90 4.08 -6.59 9.26
CA THR A 90 5.33 -6.69 8.51
C THR A 90 5.23 -7.85 7.51
N PRO A 91 5.51 -7.63 6.22
CA PRO A 91 5.55 -8.70 5.23
C PRO A 91 6.61 -9.74 5.58
N GLU A 92 6.24 -11.02 5.47
CA GLU A 92 7.21 -12.10 5.58
C GLU A 92 8.01 -12.19 4.29
N TYR A 93 9.31 -11.98 4.39
CA TYR A 93 10.24 -12.16 3.26
C TYR A 93 10.78 -13.58 3.27
N ARG A 94 10.62 -14.30 2.16
CA ARG A 94 11.39 -15.52 1.96
C ARG A 94 12.84 -15.14 1.70
N SER A 95 13.76 -15.55 2.59
CA SER A 95 15.17 -15.49 2.28
C SER A 95 15.46 -16.56 1.23
N TYR A 96 15.86 -16.15 0.05
CA TYR A 96 16.45 -17.07 -0.92
C TYR A 96 17.89 -17.31 -0.48
N GLU A 97 18.30 -18.58 -0.44
CA GLU A 97 19.72 -18.91 -0.30
C GLU A 97 20.50 -18.14 -1.36
N SER A 98 21.59 -17.49 -0.93
CA SER A 98 22.40 -16.66 -1.81
C SER A 98 22.88 -17.49 -2.98
N ILE A 99 22.34 -17.27 -4.16
CA ILE A 99 22.99 -17.69 -5.39
C ILE A 99 24.31 -16.92 -5.40
N GLU A 100 25.44 -17.60 -5.53
CA GLU A 100 26.75 -16.95 -5.67
C GLU A 100 26.59 -15.86 -6.75
N SER A 101 26.66 -14.60 -6.33
CA SER A 101 26.41 -13.50 -7.25
C SER A 101 27.58 -13.40 -8.22
N VAL A 102 27.30 -13.63 -9.51
CA VAL A 102 28.26 -13.43 -10.60
C VAL A 102 28.63 -11.94 -10.74
N VAL A 103 27.88 -11.05 -10.11
CA VAL A 103 28.08 -9.60 -10.20
C VAL A 103 28.60 -9.06 -8.86
N ARG A 104 29.83 -8.52 -8.87
CA ARG A 104 30.41 -7.81 -7.73
C ARG A 104 30.13 -6.33 -7.86
N VAL A 105 29.34 -5.76 -6.94
CA VAL A 105 29.09 -4.33 -6.84
C VAL A 105 30.02 -3.71 -5.78
N SER A 106 30.79 -2.70 -6.13
CA SER A 106 31.62 -1.95 -5.19
C SER A 106 31.16 -0.50 -5.11
N LEU A 107 30.86 -0.01 -3.91
CA LEU A 107 30.56 1.40 -3.66
C LEU A 107 31.87 2.15 -3.47
N LYS A 108 32.18 3.09 -4.40
CA LYS A 108 33.40 3.91 -4.34
C LYS A 108 33.24 5.24 -3.61
N SER A 109 32.00 5.60 -3.24
CA SER A 109 31.71 6.85 -2.57
C SER A 109 31.06 6.61 -1.20
N PRO A 110 31.59 7.19 -0.10
CA PRO A 110 30.96 7.12 1.22
C PRO A 110 29.66 7.93 1.32
N VAL A 111 29.39 8.79 0.34
CA VAL A 111 28.18 9.63 0.28
C VAL A 111 27.02 8.91 -0.40
N CYS A 112 27.30 7.82 -1.13
CA CYS A 112 26.26 7.01 -1.75
C CYS A 112 25.52 6.22 -0.65
N ARG A 113 24.36 6.75 -0.24
CA ARG A 113 23.44 6.07 0.67
C ARG A 113 22.36 5.36 -0.14
N ARG A 114 21.91 4.24 0.37
CA ARG A 114 20.70 3.55 -0.13
C ARG A 114 19.51 4.46 -0.05
#